data_a44fac9d586987e345377c6796643531
#
_entry.id   a44fac9d586987e345377c6796643531
#
_cell.length_a   1.000
_cell.length_b   1.000
_cell.length_c   1.000
_cell.angle_alpha   90.00
_cell.angle_beta   90.00
_cell.angle_gamma   90.00
#
_symmetry.space_group_name_H-M   'P 1'
#
loop_
_entity.id
_entity.type
_entity.pdbx_description
1 polymer ?
#
loop_
_entity_poly.entity_id
_entity_poly.type
_entity_poly.pdbx_seq_one_letter_code
_entity_poly.pdbx_strand_id
1 'polypeptide(L)'
;MIKKGRLWGMLCIGCFVFLFMSVSTKAATPVQRWGQLKVAGTNIVDKTGKKVQLKGASTHGIAWFPQYVNKNCFQSFRKMGVNTIRLALYSDKGAGFSKSLYKKVDAGIQYATELGMYVVIDWHILSDGNPKTNQKKALSFFARYAKKYGKQNNILYEICNEPNGNVTWAKDIKPYAKKVIKKIRKYDKKNIIVVGTPTWSQDVDVVAKSPLKEKNIVYSLHFYAATHTDFLRNKCKSAYQSGLPMLVSEFSICDASGNGGIDKKSASKWMKLLKKYKIGHIAWNISNKNETSALIQSKCGKTDKISFKNLSKSGKWIAKWWKK
;
A
#
# COMPACT_ATOMS: atom_id res chain seq x y z
N MET A 1 -64.90 -64.68 -34.04
CA MET A 1 -64.19 -63.54 -34.70
C MET A 1 -63.94 -62.47 -33.68
N ILE A 2 -62.70 -62.32 -33.24
CA ILE A 2 -62.31 -61.42 -32.18
C ILE A 2 -61.49 -60.23 -32.79
N LYS A 3 -62.01 -58.99 -32.69
CA LYS A 3 -61.34 -57.78 -33.18
C LYS A 3 -60.29 -57.34 -32.20
N LYS A 4 -59.03 -57.24 -32.63
CA LYS A 4 -57.93 -56.66 -31.90
C LYS A 4 -58.01 -55.14 -32.00
N GLY A 5 -58.18 -54.43 -30.83
CA GLY A 5 -58.02 -53.00 -30.73
C GLY A 5 -56.54 -52.66 -30.52
N ARG A 6 -55.97 -51.69 -31.30
CA ARG A 6 -54.66 -51.15 -31.16
C ARG A 6 -54.74 -49.93 -30.24
N LEU A 7 -54.03 -50.02 -29.11
CA LEU A 7 -53.80 -48.87 -28.19
C LEU A 7 -52.58 -48.07 -28.70
N TRP A 8 -52.76 -46.80 -29.00
CA TRP A 8 -51.68 -45.88 -29.31
C TRP A 8 -51.30 -45.17 -27.99
N GLY A 9 -50.12 -45.48 -27.54
CA GLY A 9 -49.50 -44.73 -26.40
C GLY A 9 -48.87 -43.45 -26.91
N MET A 10 -49.41 -42.30 -26.49
CA MET A 10 -48.74 -40.97 -26.64
C MET A 10 -47.63 -40.87 -25.67
N LEU A 11 -46.38 -40.82 -26.17
CA LEU A 11 -45.19 -40.53 -25.39
C LEU A 11 -45.03 -38.98 -25.30
N CYS A 12 -45.42 -38.39 -24.19
CA CYS A 12 -45.13 -36.96 -23.92
C CYS A 12 -43.67 -36.84 -23.50
N ILE A 13 -42.81 -36.38 -24.43
CA ILE A 13 -41.43 -35.99 -24.11
C ILE A 13 -41.48 -34.59 -23.48
N GLY A 14 -41.40 -34.52 -22.16
CA GLY A 14 -41.25 -33.28 -21.43
C GLY A 14 -39.81 -32.74 -21.59
N CYS A 15 -39.63 -31.72 -22.45
CA CYS A 15 -38.38 -30.96 -22.51
C CYS A 15 -38.20 -30.15 -21.23
N PHE A 16 -37.38 -30.65 -20.30
CA PHE A 16 -36.89 -29.87 -19.20
C PHE A 16 -35.82 -28.90 -19.72
N VAL A 17 -36.18 -27.63 -19.94
CA VAL A 17 -35.24 -26.57 -20.23
C VAL A 17 -34.57 -26.16 -18.91
N PHE A 18 -33.35 -26.66 -18.66
CA PHE A 18 -32.49 -26.16 -17.57
C PHE A 18 -32.00 -24.79 -17.96
N LEU A 19 -32.61 -23.72 -17.41
CA LEU A 19 -32.07 -22.38 -17.42
C LEU A 19 -30.83 -22.37 -16.52
N PHE A 20 -29.64 -22.49 -17.08
CA PHE A 20 -28.39 -22.18 -16.39
C PHE A 20 -28.33 -20.67 -16.16
N MET A 21 -28.81 -20.22 -15.03
CA MET A 21 -28.47 -18.86 -14.54
C MET A 21 -26.99 -18.82 -14.29
N SER A 22 -26.22 -18.20 -15.19
CA SER A 22 -24.82 -17.89 -14.98
C SER A 22 -24.70 -16.87 -13.84
N VAL A 23 -24.50 -17.36 -12.62
CA VAL A 23 -24.15 -16.50 -11.48
C VAL A 23 -22.75 -15.96 -11.77
N SER A 24 -22.67 -14.72 -12.23
CA SER A 24 -21.40 -14.02 -12.37
C SER A 24 -20.77 -13.85 -10.99
N THR A 25 -19.91 -14.78 -10.60
CA THR A 25 -19.17 -14.70 -9.34
C THR A 25 -18.17 -13.56 -9.43
N LYS A 26 -18.48 -12.46 -8.75
CA LYS A 26 -17.57 -11.32 -8.64
C LYS A 26 -16.26 -11.79 -8.05
N ALA A 27 -15.14 -11.57 -8.75
CA ALA A 27 -13.83 -12.00 -8.29
C ALA A 27 -13.53 -11.49 -6.87
N ALA A 28 -13.04 -12.39 -6.01
CA ALA A 28 -12.72 -12.07 -4.61
C ALA A 28 -11.76 -10.88 -4.51
N THR A 29 -12.06 -9.97 -3.60
CA THR A 29 -11.22 -8.80 -3.33
C THR A 29 -9.86 -9.22 -2.72
N PRO A 30 -8.82 -8.38 -2.76
CA PRO A 30 -7.54 -8.67 -2.12
C PRO A 30 -7.69 -9.12 -0.66
N VAL A 31 -8.50 -8.40 0.13
CA VAL A 31 -8.72 -8.71 1.55
C VAL A 31 -9.51 -10.01 1.74
N GLN A 32 -10.50 -10.30 0.91
CA GLN A 32 -11.21 -11.58 0.96
C GLN A 32 -10.29 -12.77 0.62
N ARG A 33 -9.40 -12.57 -0.36
CA ARG A 33 -8.45 -13.60 -0.80
C ARG A 33 -7.36 -13.88 0.24
N TRP A 34 -6.72 -12.82 0.75
CA TRP A 34 -5.52 -12.94 1.58
C TRP A 34 -5.80 -12.88 3.08
N GLY A 35 -6.90 -12.23 3.51
CA GLY A 35 -7.28 -12.09 4.91
C GLY A 35 -6.27 -11.28 5.72
N GLN A 36 -6.05 -11.71 6.96
CA GLN A 36 -5.07 -11.09 7.86
C GLN A 36 -3.65 -11.35 7.35
N LEU A 37 -2.94 -10.27 7.04
CA LEU A 37 -1.53 -10.35 6.69
C LEU A 37 -0.66 -10.51 7.93
N LYS A 38 0.47 -11.20 7.77
CA LYS A 38 1.51 -11.34 8.78
C LYS A 38 2.90 -11.38 8.14
N VAL A 39 3.93 -11.23 8.95
CA VAL A 39 5.32 -11.34 8.51
C VAL A 39 5.84 -12.74 8.83
N ALA A 40 6.40 -13.40 7.82
CA ALA A 40 7.07 -14.69 7.97
C ALA A 40 8.41 -14.64 7.23
N GLY A 41 9.51 -14.78 8.00
CA GLY A 41 10.85 -14.51 7.47
C GLY A 41 10.94 -13.11 6.87
N THR A 42 11.38 -13.00 5.64
CA THR A 42 11.56 -11.73 4.92
C THR A 42 10.32 -11.25 4.16
N ASN A 43 9.20 -11.98 4.24
CA ASN A 43 8.04 -11.71 3.40
C ASN A 43 6.77 -11.41 4.18
N ILE A 44 5.92 -10.59 3.60
CA ILE A 44 4.52 -10.49 3.98
C ILE A 44 3.80 -11.72 3.42
N VAL A 45 3.01 -12.38 4.26
CA VAL A 45 2.25 -13.58 3.89
C VAL A 45 0.78 -13.42 4.25
N ASP A 46 -0.09 -14.16 3.55
CA ASP A 46 -1.52 -14.21 3.80
C ASP A 46 -1.87 -15.14 5.00
N LYS A 47 -3.17 -15.29 5.24
CA LYS A 47 -3.71 -16.16 6.30
C LYS A 47 -3.25 -17.62 6.18
N THR A 48 -2.90 -18.09 4.98
CA THR A 48 -2.44 -19.48 4.71
C THR A 48 -0.91 -19.62 4.73
N GLY A 49 -0.16 -18.53 4.86
CA GLY A 49 1.30 -18.51 4.82
C GLY A 49 1.89 -18.29 3.41
N LYS A 50 1.06 -18.08 2.39
CA LYS A 50 1.50 -17.78 1.03
C LYS A 50 2.01 -16.36 0.92
N LYS A 51 3.15 -16.17 0.22
CA LYS A 51 3.76 -14.85 0.02
C LYS A 51 2.81 -13.92 -0.75
N VAL A 52 2.64 -12.71 -0.23
CA VAL A 52 1.82 -11.64 -0.82
C VAL A 52 2.73 -10.48 -1.23
N GLN A 53 2.52 -9.97 -2.45
CA GLN A 53 3.14 -8.73 -2.89
C GLN A 53 2.09 -7.61 -2.89
N LEU A 54 2.20 -6.67 -1.97
CA LEU A 54 1.37 -5.47 -1.98
C LEU A 54 1.76 -4.58 -3.15
N LYS A 55 0.79 -4.15 -3.93
CA LYS A 55 0.94 -3.24 -5.07
C LYS A 55 0.07 -2.03 -4.80
N GLY A 56 0.69 -0.93 -4.43
CA GLY A 56 -0.04 0.21 -3.89
C GLY A 56 0.11 1.50 -4.69
N ALA A 57 -0.74 2.44 -4.31
CA ALA A 57 -0.62 3.85 -4.65
C ALA A 57 -0.87 4.68 -3.39
N SER A 58 -0.01 5.69 -3.16
CA SER A 58 -0.12 6.62 -2.05
C SER A 58 -0.93 7.84 -2.46
N THR A 59 -1.77 8.36 -1.57
CA THR A 59 -2.21 9.75 -1.72
C THR A 59 -0.98 10.66 -1.69
N HIS A 60 -1.06 11.83 -2.27
CA HIS A 60 -0.20 12.96 -1.87
C HIS A 60 -0.61 13.40 -0.46
N GLY A 61 0.09 14.35 0.13
CA GLY A 61 -0.31 14.90 1.43
C GLY A 61 -1.80 15.24 1.45
N ILE A 62 -2.53 14.64 2.37
CA ILE A 62 -4.00 14.75 2.47
C ILE A 62 -4.45 16.21 2.65
N ALA A 63 -3.60 17.06 3.28
CA ALA A 63 -3.89 18.49 3.42
C ALA A 63 -3.93 19.22 2.07
N TRP A 64 -3.12 18.80 1.10
CA TRP A 64 -2.94 19.51 -0.17
C TRP A 64 -3.80 18.97 -1.31
N PHE A 65 -4.05 17.65 -1.29
CA PHE A 65 -4.86 16.98 -2.32
C PHE A 65 -5.98 16.13 -1.71
N PRO A 66 -6.83 16.70 -0.81
CA PRO A 66 -7.89 15.96 -0.12
C PRO A 66 -8.97 15.42 -1.07
N GLN A 67 -9.11 16.01 -2.25
CA GLN A 67 -10.11 15.64 -3.26
C GLN A 67 -9.88 14.24 -3.84
N TYR A 68 -8.64 13.71 -3.80
CA TYR A 68 -8.34 12.37 -4.27
C TYR A 68 -8.61 11.28 -3.21
N VAL A 69 -8.90 11.68 -1.97
CA VAL A 69 -9.35 10.73 -0.94
C VAL A 69 -10.86 10.53 -1.10
N ASN A 70 -11.24 9.75 -2.09
CA ASN A 70 -12.63 9.37 -2.35
C ASN A 70 -12.72 7.93 -2.91
N LYS A 71 -13.88 7.29 -2.70
CA LYS A 71 -14.10 5.87 -3.05
C LYS A 71 -13.92 5.59 -4.54
N ASN A 72 -14.44 6.46 -5.40
CA ASN A 72 -14.39 6.26 -6.85
C ASN A 72 -12.96 6.42 -7.42
N CYS A 73 -12.15 7.31 -6.81
CA CYS A 73 -10.72 7.41 -7.11
C CYS A 73 -10.02 6.08 -6.77
N PHE A 74 -10.17 5.59 -5.55
CA PHE A 74 -9.55 4.33 -5.12
C PHE A 74 -10.03 3.14 -5.95
N GLN A 75 -11.31 3.09 -6.29
CA GLN A 75 -11.86 2.08 -7.20
C GLN A 75 -11.20 2.10 -8.58
N SER A 76 -10.89 3.30 -9.10
CA SER A 76 -10.20 3.46 -10.37
C SER A 76 -8.80 2.83 -10.34
N PHE A 77 -8.02 3.11 -9.29
CA PHE A 77 -6.70 2.51 -9.09
C PHE A 77 -6.79 0.99 -8.84
N ARG A 78 -7.81 0.54 -8.09
CA ARG A 78 -8.06 -0.91 -7.91
C ARG A 78 -8.29 -1.62 -9.24
N LYS A 79 -9.08 -1.05 -10.15
CA LYS A 79 -9.30 -1.60 -11.50
C LYS A 79 -8.01 -1.67 -12.33
N MET A 80 -7.01 -0.86 -12.00
CA MET A 80 -5.67 -0.88 -12.62
C MET A 80 -4.72 -1.90 -11.97
N GLY A 81 -5.15 -2.62 -10.91
CA GLY A 81 -4.37 -3.66 -10.25
C GLY A 81 -3.80 -3.25 -8.88
N VAL A 82 -4.11 -2.06 -8.39
CA VAL A 82 -3.74 -1.62 -7.03
C VAL A 82 -4.56 -2.40 -6.00
N ASN A 83 -3.88 -2.96 -5.01
CA ASN A 83 -4.50 -3.70 -3.91
C ASN A 83 -4.33 -3.03 -2.55
N THR A 84 -3.55 -1.94 -2.49
CA THR A 84 -3.21 -1.22 -1.25
C THR A 84 -3.23 0.29 -1.49
N ILE A 85 -3.89 1.04 -0.61
CA ILE A 85 -3.83 2.51 -0.58
C ILE A 85 -2.99 2.94 0.61
N ARG A 86 -2.10 3.90 0.42
CA ARG A 86 -1.36 4.58 1.49
C ARG A 86 -1.94 5.96 1.70
N LEU A 87 -2.26 6.30 2.94
CA LEU A 87 -2.86 7.59 3.34
C LEU A 87 -1.80 8.45 4.00
N ALA A 88 -1.20 9.37 3.26
CA ALA A 88 -0.09 10.21 3.70
C ALA A 88 -0.59 11.41 4.50
N LEU A 89 -0.51 11.34 5.83
CA LEU A 89 -0.80 12.46 6.72
C LEU A 89 0.50 13.08 7.22
N TYR A 90 0.87 14.24 6.69
CA TYR A 90 2.04 14.98 7.16
C TYR A 90 1.91 15.32 8.63
N SER A 91 3.01 15.17 9.38
CA SER A 91 3.06 15.35 10.84
C SER A 91 3.38 16.77 11.27
N ASP A 92 3.94 17.58 10.36
CA ASP A 92 4.37 18.94 10.58
C ASP A 92 3.26 19.96 10.25
N LYS A 93 3.13 21.00 11.10
CA LYS A 93 2.20 22.11 10.87
C LYS A 93 2.52 22.88 9.59
N GLY A 94 3.81 23.11 9.29
CA GLY A 94 4.26 23.77 8.07
C GLY A 94 3.85 23.03 6.81
N ALA A 95 3.74 21.70 6.89
CA ALA A 95 3.23 20.82 5.84
C ALA A 95 1.71 20.60 5.91
N GLY A 96 0.98 21.43 6.65
CA GLY A 96 -0.48 21.44 6.70
C GLY A 96 -1.11 20.47 7.70
N PHE A 97 -0.35 19.95 8.68
CA PHE A 97 -0.94 19.10 9.72
C PHE A 97 -2.06 19.80 10.48
N SER A 98 -3.22 19.15 10.52
CA SER A 98 -4.35 19.52 11.38
C SER A 98 -5.09 18.28 11.84
N LYS A 99 -5.58 18.27 13.09
CA LYS A 99 -6.47 17.19 13.59
C LYS A 99 -7.78 17.09 12.81
N SER A 100 -8.24 18.17 12.15
CA SER A 100 -9.42 18.15 11.29
C SER A 100 -9.29 17.15 10.13
N LEU A 101 -8.03 16.90 9.67
CA LEU A 101 -7.74 15.93 8.62
C LEU A 101 -7.97 14.47 9.04
N TYR A 102 -8.11 14.18 10.33
CA TYR A 102 -8.45 12.83 10.79
C TYR A 102 -9.77 12.33 10.20
N LYS A 103 -10.74 13.21 9.97
CA LYS A 103 -11.99 12.86 9.27
C LYS A 103 -11.70 12.34 7.84
N LYS A 104 -10.74 12.93 7.15
CA LYS A 104 -10.36 12.53 5.80
C LYS A 104 -9.58 11.20 5.81
N VAL A 105 -8.71 10.98 6.80
CA VAL A 105 -8.03 9.69 7.01
C VAL A 105 -9.06 8.59 7.32
N ASP A 106 -10.00 8.85 8.23
CA ASP A 106 -11.11 7.92 8.55
C ASP A 106 -11.90 7.55 7.28
N ALA A 107 -12.26 8.53 6.46
CA ALA A 107 -12.95 8.29 5.19
C ALA A 107 -12.12 7.43 4.21
N GLY A 108 -10.82 7.72 4.09
CA GLY A 108 -9.90 6.93 3.25
C GLY A 108 -9.81 5.48 3.70
N ILE A 109 -9.73 5.22 5.01
CA ILE A 109 -9.75 3.87 5.58
C ILE A 109 -11.06 3.16 5.22
N GLN A 110 -12.19 3.83 5.42
CA GLN A 110 -13.51 3.28 5.11
C GLN A 110 -13.61 2.91 3.63
N TYR A 111 -13.23 3.81 2.70
CA TYR A 111 -13.31 3.56 1.26
C TYR A 111 -12.41 2.39 0.83
N ALA A 112 -11.17 2.30 1.34
CA ALA A 112 -10.30 1.18 1.05
C ALA A 112 -10.88 -0.14 1.57
N THR A 113 -11.46 -0.14 2.78
CA THR A 113 -12.12 -1.31 3.40
C THR A 113 -13.33 -1.77 2.58
N GLU A 114 -14.23 -0.88 2.20
CA GLU A 114 -15.39 -1.18 1.36
C GLU A 114 -15.00 -1.75 -0.02
N LEU A 115 -13.87 -1.31 -0.55
CA LEU A 115 -13.31 -1.82 -1.79
C LEU A 115 -12.53 -3.12 -1.61
N GLY A 116 -12.38 -3.63 -0.38
CA GLY A 116 -11.60 -4.82 -0.06
C GLY A 116 -10.11 -4.67 -0.37
N MET A 117 -9.57 -3.47 -0.17
CA MET A 117 -8.15 -3.13 -0.33
C MET A 117 -7.47 -3.03 1.04
N TYR A 118 -6.18 -3.29 1.07
CA TYR A 118 -5.35 -2.94 2.24
C TYR A 118 -5.14 -1.44 2.32
N VAL A 119 -4.92 -0.93 3.53
CA VAL A 119 -4.65 0.48 3.75
C VAL A 119 -3.48 0.66 4.70
N VAL A 120 -2.50 1.48 4.29
CA VAL A 120 -1.39 1.93 5.12
C VAL A 120 -1.74 3.31 5.67
N ILE A 121 -1.82 3.41 7.00
CA ILE A 121 -2.03 4.67 7.71
C ILE A 121 -0.64 5.24 8.01
N ASP A 122 -0.26 6.28 7.29
CA ASP A 122 1.08 6.83 7.32
C ASP A 122 1.17 8.15 8.10
N TRP A 123 2.02 8.13 9.12
CA TRP A 123 2.50 9.31 9.82
C TRP A 123 3.69 9.86 9.06
N HIS A 124 3.40 10.80 8.16
CA HIS A 124 4.30 11.26 7.11
C HIS A 124 5.25 12.34 7.63
N ILE A 125 6.34 11.90 8.28
CA ILE A 125 7.42 12.81 8.66
C ILE A 125 8.30 13.10 7.44
N LEU A 126 8.72 14.34 7.27
CA LEU A 126 9.64 14.77 6.21
C LEU A 126 10.50 15.95 6.72
N SER A 127 9.94 17.18 6.75
CA SER A 127 10.65 18.38 7.22
C SER A 127 10.96 18.36 8.71
N ASP A 128 10.17 17.66 9.50
CA ASP A 128 10.41 17.42 10.93
C ASP A 128 11.52 16.39 11.20
N GLY A 129 12.06 15.75 10.18
CA GLY A 129 13.27 14.89 10.13
C GLY A 129 13.33 13.80 11.20
N ASN A 130 13.46 14.19 12.47
CA ASN A 130 13.53 13.25 13.58
C ASN A 130 12.12 12.84 14.05
N PRO A 131 11.79 11.54 14.07
CA PRO A 131 10.46 11.05 14.48
C PRO A 131 10.12 11.40 15.94
N LYS A 132 11.11 11.72 16.77
CA LYS A 132 10.90 12.16 18.14
C LYS A 132 10.31 13.57 18.23
N THR A 133 10.50 14.44 17.23
CA THR A 133 10.00 15.82 17.19
C THR A 133 8.50 15.89 17.48
N ASN A 134 7.71 15.06 16.80
CA ASN A 134 6.27 14.98 16.96
C ASN A 134 5.79 13.70 17.68
N GLN A 135 6.67 13.05 18.49
CA GLN A 135 6.38 11.74 19.12
C GLN A 135 5.08 11.73 19.95
N LYS A 136 4.80 12.77 20.74
CA LYS A 136 3.56 12.83 21.53
C LYS A 136 2.31 12.81 20.64
N LYS A 137 2.34 13.53 19.52
CA LYS A 137 1.25 13.51 18.52
C LYS A 137 1.13 12.14 17.86
N ALA A 138 2.26 11.52 17.44
CA ALA A 138 2.28 10.18 16.85
C ALA A 138 1.68 9.12 17.79
N LEU A 139 2.04 9.14 19.08
CA LEU A 139 1.49 8.23 20.08
C LEU A 139 -0.03 8.37 20.22
N SER A 140 -0.56 9.60 20.21
CA SER A 140 -2.01 9.85 20.27
C SER A 140 -2.71 9.42 18.99
N PHE A 141 -2.11 9.71 17.84
CA PHE A 141 -2.61 9.34 16.52
C PHE A 141 -2.74 7.83 16.38
N PHE A 142 -1.69 7.08 16.63
CA PHE A 142 -1.71 5.63 16.52
C PHE A 142 -2.56 4.94 17.58
N ALA A 143 -2.65 5.49 18.80
CA ALA A 143 -3.60 4.99 19.80
C ALA A 143 -5.04 5.09 19.31
N ARG A 144 -5.42 6.24 18.71
CA ARG A 144 -6.75 6.45 18.13
C ARG A 144 -7.06 5.42 17.04
N TYR A 145 -6.17 5.29 16.05
CA TYR A 145 -6.41 4.42 14.90
C TYR A 145 -6.34 2.93 15.26
N ALA A 146 -5.42 2.53 16.13
CA ALA A 146 -5.35 1.16 16.61
C ALA A 146 -6.58 0.77 17.47
N LYS A 147 -7.09 1.67 18.31
CA LYS A 147 -8.34 1.45 19.07
C LYS A 147 -9.54 1.33 18.12
N LYS A 148 -9.64 2.20 17.10
CA LYS A 148 -10.81 2.26 16.21
C LYS A 148 -10.81 1.13 15.17
N TYR A 149 -9.66 0.81 14.58
CA TYR A 149 -9.56 -0.07 13.41
C TYR A 149 -8.74 -1.34 13.63
N GLY A 150 -8.13 -1.53 14.79
CA GLY A 150 -7.21 -2.65 15.06
C GLY A 150 -7.81 -4.05 14.97
N LYS A 151 -9.13 -4.17 14.93
CA LYS A 151 -9.83 -5.44 14.68
C LYS A 151 -10.00 -5.75 13.18
N GLN A 152 -9.78 -4.79 12.30
CA GLN A 152 -9.85 -4.97 10.85
C GLN A 152 -8.55 -5.58 10.34
N ASN A 153 -8.64 -6.55 9.43
CA ASN A 153 -7.50 -7.31 8.92
C ASN A 153 -6.81 -6.67 7.71
N ASN A 154 -7.26 -5.51 7.26
CA ASN A 154 -6.72 -4.79 6.12
C ASN A 154 -5.88 -3.56 6.47
N ILE A 155 -5.58 -3.33 7.76
CA ILE A 155 -4.84 -2.18 8.25
C ILE A 155 -3.34 -2.47 8.33
N LEU A 156 -2.52 -1.50 7.93
CA LEU A 156 -1.10 -1.40 8.22
C LEU A 156 -0.82 -0.02 8.81
N TYR A 157 0.16 0.09 9.71
CA TYR A 157 0.56 1.37 10.31
C TYR A 157 1.98 1.71 9.88
N GLU A 158 2.20 2.80 9.19
CA GLU A 158 3.53 3.32 8.89
C GLU A 158 3.84 4.44 9.89
N ILE A 159 4.76 4.14 10.82
CA ILE A 159 4.93 4.97 12.02
C ILE A 159 5.90 6.14 11.85
N CYS A 160 6.68 6.15 10.80
CA CYS A 160 7.52 7.29 10.39
C CYS A 160 7.92 7.10 8.92
N ASN A 161 7.52 8.04 8.06
CA ASN A 161 7.76 8.00 6.61
C ASN A 161 9.25 8.05 6.26
N GLU A 162 9.89 9.19 6.49
CA GLU A 162 11.26 9.47 6.05
C GLU A 162 12.10 10.13 7.13
N PRO A 163 12.59 9.38 8.12
CA PRO A 163 13.58 9.90 9.07
C PRO A 163 14.83 10.38 8.32
N ASN A 164 15.27 11.61 8.58
CA ASN A 164 16.34 12.24 7.81
C ASN A 164 17.21 13.21 8.65
N GLY A 165 18.20 13.82 8.00
CA GLY A 165 19.22 14.62 8.69
C GLY A 165 20.17 13.73 9.50
N ASN A 166 20.56 14.19 10.68
CA ASN A 166 21.48 13.46 11.58
C ASN A 166 20.79 12.36 12.40
N VAL A 167 19.65 11.84 11.91
CA VAL A 167 18.86 10.83 12.61
C VAL A 167 19.47 9.45 12.41
N THR A 168 19.67 8.73 13.52
CA THR A 168 20.23 7.38 13.49
C THR A 168 19.20 6.31 13.89
N TRP A 169 19.42 5.08 13.40
CA TRP A 169 18.62 3.96 13.80
C TRP A 169 18.64 3.71 15.32
N ALA A 170 19.84 3.64 15.89
CA ALA A 170 20.03 3.24 17.28
C ALA A 170 19.54 4.30 18.29
N LYS A 171 19.89 5.58 18.04
CA LYS A 171 19.60 6.65 19.01
C LYS A 171 18.20 7.23 18.87
N ASP A 172 17.61 7.24 17.65
CA ASP A 172 16.39 7.98 17.37
C ASP A 172 15.23 7.09 16.95
N ILE A 173 15.36 6.38 15.83
CA ILE A 173 14.24 5.67 15.23
C ILE A 173 13.83 4.45 16.05
N LYS A 174 14.79 3.62 16.44
CA LYS A 174 14.51 2.38 17.19
C LYS A 174 13.84 2.65 18.55
N PRO A 175 14.29 3.61 19.38
CA PRO A 175 13.60 3.97 20.63
C PRO A 175 12.22 4.57 20.40
N TYR A 176 12.05 5.42 19.38
CA TYR A 176 10.75 5.96 18.97
C TYR A 176 9.79 4.81 18.57
N ALA A 177 10.25 3.95 17.68
CA ALA A 177 9.47 2.83 17.17
C ALA A 177 8.97 1.91 18.30
N LYS A 178 9.84 1.54 19.24
CA LYS A 178 9.45 0.74 20.43
C LYS A 178 8.29 1.37 21.20
N LYS A 179 8.32 2.69 21.41
CA LYS A 179 7.24 3.40 22.13
C LYS A 179 5.94 3.38 21.35
N VAL A 180 5.98 3.67 20.04
CA VAL A 180 4.79 3.69 19.18
C VAL A 180 4.23 2.28 18.99
N ILE A 181 5.06 1.29 18.74
CA ILE A 181 4.66 -0.12 18.65
C ILE A 181 3.97 -0.56 19.94
N LYS A 182 4.57 -0.32 21.11
CA LYS A 182 3.94 -0.62 22.41
C LYS A 182 2.56 0.03 22.53
N LYS A 183 2.39 1.27 22.05
CA LYS A 183 1.11 1.96 22.07
C LYS A 183 0.10 1.32 21.13
N ILE A 184 0.47 0.98 19.89
CA ILE A 184 -0.39 0.27 18.93
C ILE A 184 -0.79 -1.09 19.48
N ARG A 185 0.17 -1.89 19.97
CA ARG A 185 -0.04 -3.27 20.45
C ARG A 185 -0.93 -3.36 21.69
N LYS A 186 -1.20 -2.24 22.36
CA LYS A 186 -2.23 -2.16 23.40
C LYS A 186 -3.63 -2.48 22.86
N TYR A 187 -3.92 -2.10 21.62
CA TYR A 187 -5.24 -2.21 20.99
C TYR A 187 -5.26 -3.18 19.80
N ASP A 188 -4.16 -3.26 19.07
CA ASP A 188 -4.01 -4.09 17.87
C ASP A 188 -2.80 -5.02 18.02
N LYS A 189 -3.05 -6.31 18.19
CA LYS A 189 -2.02 -7.32 18.40
C LYS A 189 -1.46 -7.92 17.10
N LYS A 190 -2.11 -7.71 15.96
CA LYS A 190 -1.91 -8.52 14.74
C LYS A 190 -1.42 -7.74 13.53
N ASN A 191 -1.98 -6.56 13.26
CA ASN A 191 -1.70 -5.83 12.02
C ASN A 191 -0.21 -5.47 11.89
N ILE A 192 0.25 -5.40 10.65
CA ILE A 192 1.64 -5.09 10.32
C ILE A 192 1.94 -3.63 10.65
N ILE A 193 3.13 -3.40 11.22
CA ILE A 193 3.67 -2.06 11.45
C ILE A 193 4.87 -1.88 10.52
N VAL A 194 4.87 -0.79 9.78
CA VAL A 194 5.95 -0.35 8.89
C VAL A 194 6.77 0.70 9.61
N VAL A 195 8.08 0.50 9.65
CA VAL A 195 9.01 1.39 10.35
C VAL A 195 9.96 2.01 9.35
N GLY A 196 9.97 3.34 9.24
CA GLY A 196 10.93 4.07 8.42
C GLY A 196 12.38 3.79 8.86
N THR A 197 13.30 3.89 7.93
CA THR A 197 14.74 3.68 8.16
C THR A 197 15.51 5.00 8.00
N PRO A 198 16.78 5.12 8.44
CA PRO A 198 17.52 6.36 8.28
C PRO A 198 17.67 6.81 6.83
N THR A 199 18.08 8.06 6.63
CA THR A 199 18.42 8.63 5.32
C THR A 199 17.25 8.51 4.33
N TRP A 200 16.11 9.15 4.70
CA TRP A 200 14.87 9.10 3.89
C TRP A 200 14.43 7.66 3.56
N SER A 201 14.44 6.79 4.56
CA SER A 201 14.08 5.37 4.44
C SER A 201 14.92 4.59 3.40
N GLN A 202 16.26 4.85 3.35
CA GLN A 202 17.19 4.18 2.45
C GLN A 202 18.14 3.20 3.14
N ASP A 203 18.46 3.39 4.45
CA ASP A 203 19.50 2.62 5.13
C ASP A 203 18.96 1.35 5.78
N VAL A 204 18.34 0.50 4.97
CA VAL A 204 17.83 -0.81 5.41
C VAL A 204 18.94 -1.78 5.85
N ASP A 205 20.13 -1.65 5.29
CA ASP A 205 21.32 -2.42 5.66
C ASP A 205 21.80 -2.11 7.08
N VAL A 206 21.68 -0.86 7.54
CA VAL A 206 21.96 -0.46 8.93
C VAL A 206 20.96 -1.11 9.87
N VAL A 207 19.68 -1.10 9.50
CA VAL A 207 18.60 -1.70 10.30
C VAL A 207 18.74 -3.22 10.38
N ALA A 208 19.17 -3.88 9.29
CA ALA A 208 19.37 -5.33 9.23
C ALA A 208 20.38 -5.85 10.28
N LYS A 209 21.35 -5.02 10.68
CA LYS A 209 22.33 -5.37 11.73
C LYS A 209 21.72 -5.44 13.14
N SER A 210 20.62 -4.73 13.39
CA SER A 210 20.00 -4.66 14.72
C SER A 210 18.50 -4.37 14.62
N PRO A 211 17.69 -5.26 14.02
CA PRO A 211 16.26 -5.03 13.85
C PRO A 211 15.50 -5.02 15.19
N LEU A 212 14.25 -4.64 15.15
CA LEU A 212 13.30 -4.79 16.25
C LEU A 212 12.96 -6.27 16.45
N LYS A 213 12.69 -6.66 17.71
CA LYS A 213 12.32 -8.04 18.05
C LYS A 213 10.80 -8.31 18.03
N GLU A 214 10.01 -7.25 17.90
CA GLU A 214 8.55 -7.30 17.90
C GLU A 214 8.02 -7.99 16.63
N LYS A 215 6.91 -8.73 16.79
CA LYS A 215 6.28 -9.47 15.68
C LYS A 215 5.54 -8.55 14.72
N ASN A 216 5.42 -8.98 13.46
CA ASN A 216 4.71 -8.28 12.39
C ASN A 216 5.23 -6.86 12.15
N ILE A 217 6.54 -6.71 12.10
CA ILE A 217 7.23 -5.49 11.71
C ILE A 217 7.82 -5.68 10.31
N VAL A 218 7.68 -4.69 9.46
CA VAL A 218 8.41 -4.54 8.19
C VAL A 218 9.12 -3.19 8.18
N TYR A 219 10.19 -3.10 7.41
CA TYR A 219 11.00 -1.89 7.34
C TYR A 219 10.81 -1.20 6.00
N SER A 220 10.63 0.11 6.06
CA SER A 220 10.43 0.92 4.86
C SER A 220 11.72 1.06 4.07
N LEU A 221 11.62 0.88 2.76
CA LEU A 221 12.64 1.29 1.79
C LEU A 221 11.97 2.24 0.80
N HIS A 222 12.57 3.41 0.60
CA HIS A 222 12.13 4.37 -0.41
C HIS A 222 13.14 4.49 -1.54
N PHE A 223 12.66 4.64 -2.76
CA PHE A 223 13.52 4.95 -3.88
C PHE A 223 12.83 5.79 -4.96
N TYR A 224 13.63 6.61 -5.60
CA TYR A 224 13.30 7.33 -6.83
C TYR A 224 14.29 6.87 -7.89
N ALA A 225 13.79 6.18 -8.92
CA ALA A 225 14.63 5.29 -9.74
C ALA A 225 15.72 6.00 -10.57
N ALA A 226 15.53 7.28 -10.90
CA ALA A 226 16.54 8.04 -11.61
C ALA A 226 17.73 8.46 -10.73
N THR A 227 17.53 8.57 -9.40
CA THR A 227 18.59 8.84 -8.43
C THR A 227 19.14 7.57 -7.79
N HIS A 228 18.23 6.70 -7.34
CA HIS A 228 18.57 5.52 -6.53
C HIS A 228 18.81 4.31 -7.44
N THR A 229 20.07 4.13 -7.81
CA THR A 229 20.51 3.14 -8.79
C THR A 229 21.01 1.84 -8.12
N ASP A 230 22.09 1.24 -8.62
CA ASP A 230 22.57 -0.06 -8.14
C ASP A 230 23.07 -0.02 -6.69
N PHE A 231 23.57 1.12 -6.22
CA PHE A 231 24.00 1.25 -4.83
C PHE A 231 22.87 0.94 -3.84
N LEU A 232 21.65 1.51 -4.05
CA LEU A 232 20.52 1.27 -3.15
C LEU A 232 19.88 -0.09 -3.41
N ARG A 233 19.86 -0.57 -4.68
CA ARG A 233 19.43 -1.94 -4.98
C ARG A 233 20.29 -2.99 -4.28
N ASN A 234 21.60 -2.74 -4.14
CA ASN A 234 22.51 -3.63 -3.43
C ASN A 234 22.25 -3.61 -1.92
N LYS A 235 22.00 -2.45 -1.29
CA LYS A 235 21.53 -2.38 0.10
C LYS A 235 20.24 -3.20 0.30
N CYS A 236 19.26 -3.05 -0.59
CA CYS A 236 18.02 -3.84 -0.55
C CYS A 236 18.28 -5.35 -0.63
N LYS A 237 19.16 -5.81 -1.55
CA LYS A 237 19.52 -7.22 -1.67
C LYS A 237 20.19 -7.74 -0.40
N SER A 238 21.18 -7.02 0.12
CA SER A 238 21.92 -7.37 1.32
C SER A 238 20.99 -7.47 2.53
N ALA A 239 20.14 -6.47 2.74
CA ALA A 239 19.17 -6.47 3.83
C ALA A 239 18.18 -7.65 3.74
N TYR A 240 17.67 -7.95 2.54
CA TYR A 240 16.81 -9.11 2.32
C TYR A 240 17.53 -10.43 2.64
N GLN A 241 18.75 -10.60 2.18
CA GLN A 241 19.58 -11.78 2.44
C GLN A 241 19.93 -11.95 3.92
N SER A 242 20.06 -10.83 4.65
CA SER A 242 20.23 -10.81 6.11
C SER A 242 18.95 -11.07 6.90
N GLY A 243 17.84 -11.39 6.24
CA GLY A 243 16.57 -11.74 6.89
C GLY A 243 15.65 -10.56 7.20
N LEU A 244 15.92 -9.34 6.71
CA LEU A 244 15.09 -8.16 6.99
C LEU A 244 13.82 -8.15 6.13
N PRO A 245 12.61 -8.18 6.72
CA PRO A 245 11.37 -8.00 5.99
C PRO A 245 11.17 -6.54 5.60
N MET A 246 10.92 -6.26 4.32
CA MET A 246 10.81 -4.91 3.80
C MET A 246 9.51 -4.67 3.04
N LEU A 247 9.08 -3.40 3.04
CA LEU A 247 8.06 -2.85 2.16
C LEU A 247 8.62 -1.57 1.52
N VAL A 248 8.58 -1.48 0.21
CA VAL A 248 8.80 -0.20 -0.47
C VAL A 248 7.51 0.61 -0.33
N SER A 249 7.39 1.35 0.78
CA SER A 249 6.18 2.11 1.09
C SER A 249 6.07 3.41 0.31
N GLU A 250 7.16 3.81 -0.37
CA GLU A 250 7.14 4.92 -1.32
C GLU A 250 8.17 4.70 -2.44
N PHE A 251 7.76 4.93 -3.69
CA PHE A 251 8.67 4.99 -4.82
C PHE A 251 8.12 5.81 -5.98
N SER A 252 9.03 6.33 -6.80
CA SER A 252 8.70 6.85 -8.13
C SER A 252 9.79 6.48 -9.15
N ILE A 253 9.54 6.78 -10.44
CA ILE A 253 10.48 6.48 -11.53
C ILE A 253 11.29 7.70 -11.98
N CYS A 254 11.04 8.87 -11.37
CA CYS A 254 11.82 10.08 -11.53
C CYS A 254 13.01 10.15 -10.59
N ASP A 255 13.70 11.30 -10.52
CA ASP A 255 14.72 11.56 -9.53
C ASP A 255 14.13 11.89 -8.14
N ALA A 256 15.01 12.01 -7.14
CA ALA A 256 14.64 12.18 -5.74
C ALA A 256 13.97 13.52 -5.41
N SER A 257 14.00 14.51 -6.31
CA SER A 257 13.22 15.74 -6.14
C SER A 257 11.72 15.51 -6.28
N GLY A 258 11.33 14.38 -6.87
CA GLY A 258 9.94 14.07 -7.23
C GLY A 258 9.49 14.75 -8.54
N ASN A 259 10.27 15.67 -9.09
CA ASN A 259 9.88 16.48 -10.25
C ASN A 259 10.88 16.46 -11.43
N GLY A 260 11.97 15.72 -11.34
CA GLY A 260 12.97 15.66 -12.40
C GLY A 260 12.77 14.54 -13.42
N GLY A 261 13.86 14.14 -14.06
CA GLY A 261 13.86 13.18 -15.15
C GLY A 261 13.39 11.78 -14.78
N ILE A 262 12.85 11.05 -15.75
CA ILE A 262 12.38 9.65 -15.61
C ILE A 262 13.48 8.70 -16.11
N ASP A 263 13.85 7.70 -15.31
CA ASP A 263 14.69 6.58 -15.74
C ASP A 263 13.91 5.26 -15.73
N LYS A 264 13.34 4.90 -16.88
CA LYS A 264 12.61 3.65 -17.05
C LYS A 264 13.51 2.41 -17.00
N LYS A 265 14.79 2.53 -17.34
CA LYS A 265 15.77 1.41 -17.33
C LYS A 265 16.10 1.03 -15.90
N SER A 266 16.44 2.03 -15.05
CA SER A 266 16.66 1.84 -13.62
C SER A 266 15.38 1.37 -12.91
N ALA A 267 14.23 1.99 -13.21
CA ALA A 267 12.93 1.57 -12.67
C ALA A 267 12.61 0.10 -13.01
N SER A 268 12.90 -0.34 -14.22
CA SER A 268 12.69 -1.76 -14.61
C SER A 268 13.58 -2.72 -13.81
N LYS A 269 14.84 -2.35 -13.52
CA LYS A 269 15.72 -3.12 -12.63
C LYS A 269 15.13 -3.23 -11.22
N TRP A 270 14.62 -2.12 -10.67
CA TRP A 270 13.92 -2.11 -9.38
C TRP A 270 12.72 -3.05 -9.37
N MET A 271 11.81 -2.91 -10.33
CA MET A 271 10.59 -3.73 -10.36
C MET A 271 10.88 -5.23 -10.53
N LYS A 272 11.92 -5.60 -11.31
CA LYS A 272 12.38 -6.99 -11.41
C LYS A 272 12.89 -7.51 -10.07
N LEU A 273 13.68 -6.70 -9.34
CA LEU A 273 14.19 -7.04 -8.00
C LEU A 273 13.02 -7.27 -7.01
N LEU A 274 12.08 -6.32 -6.93
CA LEU A 274 10.92 -6.41 -6.04
C LEU A 274 10.03 -7.61 -6.37
N LYS A 275 9.84 -7.92 -7.65
CA LYS A 275 9.11 -9.12 -8.10
C LYS A 275 9.80 -10.41 -7.69
N LYS A 276 11.15 -10.49 -7.86
CA LYS A 276 11.97 -11.65 -7.47
C LYS A 276 11.80 -11.99 -5.98
N TYR A 277 11.88 -10.98 -5.11
CA TYR A 277 11.81 -11.15 -3.66
C TYR A 277 10.39 -11.05 -3.08
N LYS A 278 9.38 -10.77 -3.92
CA LYS A 278 7.99 -10.53 -3.48
C LYS A 278 7.88 -9.37 -2.48
N ILE A 279 8.76 -8.36 -2.59
CA ILE A 279 8.69 -7.15 -1.79
C ILE A 279 7.54 -6.28 -2.31
N GLY A 280 6.60 -5.91 -1.43
CA GLY A 280 5.52 -4.99 -1.77
C GLY A 280 6.04 -3.59 -2.12
N HIS A 281 5.28 -2.84 -2.93
CA HIS A 281 5.68 -1.51 -3.38
C HIS A 281 4.47 -0.59 -3.57
N ILE A 282 4.62 0.67 -3.16
CA ILE A 282 3.55 1.68 -3.19
C ILE A 282 4.06 2.91 -3.93
N ALA A 283 3.40 3.24 -5.03
CA ALA A 283 3.81 4.37 -5.87
C ALA A 283 3.41 5.72 -5.25
N TRP A 284 4.30 6.67 -5.26
CA TRP A 284 4.06 8.08 -4.98
C TRP A 284 3.73 8.80 -6.30
N ASN A 285 2.64 9.54 -6.51
CA ASN A 285 1.48 9.73 -5.64
C ASN A 285 0.19 9.95 -6.45
N ILE A 286 -0.96 9.72 -5.84
CA ILE A 286 -2.30 10.00 -6.40
C ILE A 286 -2.58 11.50 -6.26
N SER A 287 -2.15 12.27 -7.23
CA SER A 287 -2.50 13.68 -7.42
C SER A 287 -2.32 14.05 -8.88
N ASN A 288 -2.82 15.23 -9.23
CA ASN A 288 -2.53 15.93 -10.49
C ASN A 288 -1.56 17.10 -10.28
N LYS A 289 -0.74 17.04 -9.22
CA LYS A 289 0.31 18.02 -8.99
C LYS A 289 1.18 18.15 -10.24
N ASN A 290 1.60 19.34 -10.58
CA ASN A 290 2.52 19.55 -11.70
C ASN A 290 3.94 19.11 -11.31
N GLU A 291 4.10 17.80 -11.15
CA GLU A 291 5.39 17.17 -10.89
C GLU A 291 5.45 15.77 -11.54
N THR A 292 6.66 15.29 -11.78
CA THR A 292 6.91 14.04 -12.51
C THR A 292 6.45 12.80 -11.77
N SER A 293 6.48 12.82 -10.43
CA SER A 293 6.05 11.70 -9.59
C SER A 293 4.52 11.55 -9.53
N ALA A 294 3.75 12.61 -9.83
CA ALA A 294 2.29 12.54 -9.83
C ALA A 294 1.78 11.48 -10.80
N LEU A 295 0.86 10.63 -10.35
CA LEU A 295 0.32 9.54 -11.17
C LEU A 295 -0.72 10.02 -12.19
N ILE A 296 -1.35 11.19 -11.95
CA ILE A 296 -2.37 11.78 -12.79
C ILE A 296 -1.76 12.98 -13.53
N GLN A 297 -2.15 13.19 -14.77
CA GLN A 297 -1.69 14.35 -15.56
C GLN A 297 -2.09 15.66 -14.88
N SER A 298 -1.20 16.66 -14.84
CA SER A 298 -1.46 17.96 -14.18
C SER A 298 -2.69 18.68 -14.73
N LYS A 299 -2.94 18.58 -16.02
CA LYS A 299 -4.12 19.15 -16.70
C LYS A 299 -5.42 18.34 -16.51
N CYS A 300 -5.39 17.19 -15.80
CA CYS A 300 -6.58 16.39 -15.58
C CYS A 300 -7.40 16.96 -14.42
N GLY A 301 -8.56 17.53 -14.73
CA GLY A 301 -9.49 18.05 -13.70
C GLY A 301 -10.31 16.97 -12.96
N LYS A 302 -10.17 15.68 -13.34
CA LYS A 302 -10.92 14.60 -12.70
C LYS A 302 -10.30 14.21 -11.36
N THR A 303 -11.13 14.05 -10.36
CA THR A 303 -10.75 13.55 -9.03
C THR A 303 -11.27 12.13 -8.77
N ASP A 304 -12.09 11.61 -9.70
CA ASP A 304 -12.64 10.25 -9.66
C ASP A 304 -12.71 9.67 -11.09
N LYS A 305 -13.18 8.42 -11.23
CA LYS A 305 -13.29 7.72 -12.53
C LYS A 305 -12.03 7.86 -13.39
N ILE A 306 -10.87 7.85 -12.71
CA ILE A 306 -9.56 7.94 -13.35
C ILE A 306 -9.34 6.71 -14.23
N SER A 307 -9.00 6.94 -15.50
CA SER A 307 -8.67 5.87 -16.45
C SER A 307 -7.19 5.93 -16.84
N PHE A 308 -6.69 4.91 -17.51
CA PHE A 308 -5.30 4.87 -17.97
C PHE A 308 -4.90 6.09 -18.82
N LYS A 309 -5.83 6.63 -19.60
CA LYS A 309 -5.59 7.85 -20.43
C LYS A 309 -5.34 9.10 -19.58
N ASN A 310 -5.89 9.16 -18.36
CA ASN A 310 -5.73 10.29 -17.44
C ASN A 310 -4.39 10.27 -16.69
N LEU A 311 -3.66 9.12 -16.73
CA LEU A 311 -2.39 8.99 -16.03
C LEU A 311 -1.28 9.79 -16.72
N SER A 312 -0.35 10.29 -15.90
CA SER A 312 0.90 10.93 -16.35
C SER A 312 1.83 9.93 -17.06
N LYS A 313 2.97 10.38 -17.55
CA LYS A 313 4.01 9.50 -18.09
C LYS A 313 4.48 8.46 -17.05
N SER A 314 4.72 8.89 -15.79
CA SER A 314 5.08 8.02 -14.67
C SER A 314 3.95 7.07 -14.32
N GLY A 315 2.73 7.59 -14.16
CA GLY A 315 1.55 6.80 -13.84
C GLY A 315 1.26 5.71 -14.87
N LYS A 316 1.34 6.01 -16.16
CA LYS A 316 1.15 5.02 -17.25
C LYS A 316 2.20 3.91 -17.22
N TRP A 317 3.45 4.25 -16.92
CA TRP A 317 4.51 3.26 -16.82
C TRP A 317 4.32 2.36 -15.60
N ILE A 318 4.04 2.93 -14.43
CA ILE A 318 3.82 2.20 -13.17
C ILE A 318 2.59 1.30 -13.27
N ALA A 319 1.49 1.77 -13.86
CA ALA A 319 0.24 1.00 -14.00
C ALA A 319 0.42 -0.31 -14.79
N LYS A 320 1.38 -0.38 -15.70
CA LYS A 320 1.72 -1.63 -16.41
C LYS A 320 2.30 -2.69 -15.48
N TRP A 321 2.94 -2.29 -14.37
CA TRP A 321 3.51 -3.20 -13.39
C TRP A 321 2.51 -3.65 -12.33
N TRP A 322 1.47 -2.88 -12.05
CA TRP A 322 0.40 -3.34 -11.16
C TRP A 322 -0.36 -4.56 -11.71
N LYS A 323 -0.46 -4.69 -13.03
CA LYS A 323 -1.12 -5.82 -13.70
C LYS A 323 -0.27 -7.09 -13.81
N LYS A 324 1.06 -6.97 -13.68
CA LYS A 324 2.02 -8.08 -13.74
C LYS A 324 2.19 -8.77 -12.39
#